data_22c74e54b60a5cafca1b10cd578511b2
#
_entry.id   22c74e54b60a5cafca1b10cd578511b2
#
_cell.length_a   1.000
_cell.length_b   1.000
_cell.length_c   1.000
_cell.angle_alpha   90.00
_cell.angle_beta   90.00
_cell.angle_gamma   90.00
#
_symmetry.space_group_name_H-M   'P 1'
#
loop_
_entity.id
_entity.type
_entity.pdbx_description
1 polymer ?
#
loop_
_entity_poly.entity_id
_entity_poly.type
_entity_poly.pdbx_seq_one_letter_code
_entity_poly.pdbx_strand_id
1 'polypeptide(L)'
;MNHLYMERHDDKDNMHRFYQMFVTPGLFDDWSLIKEWGRVGSPGTVRKEWFDTLEEAIAAGNKLCAGKCKKGYRPLRADDLRPATTMDFTVIFGEVPA
;
A
#
# COMPACT_ATOMS: atom_id res chain seq x y z
N MET A 1 10.05 4.09 6.41
CA MET A 1 8.84 4.71 5.87
C MET A 1 7.88 3.63 5.41
N ASN A 2 6.64 3.80 5.69
CA ASN A 2 5.63 2.79 5.41
C ASN A 2 5.02 3.04 4.06
N HIS A 3 5.51 2.33 3.08
CA HIS A 3 5.05 2.45 1.71
C HIS A 3 4.87 1.06 1.12
N LEU A 4 3.76 0.85 0.47
CA LEU A 4 3.47 -0.41 -0.21
C LEU A 4 2.96 -0.12 -1.60
N TYR A 5 3.53 -0.79 -2.59
CA TYR A 5 3.12 -0.68 -3.97
C TYR A 5 2.72 -2.06 -4.47
N MET A 6 1.56 -2.12 -5.12
CA MET A 6 1.02 -3.37 -5.64
C MET A 6 0.61 -3.21 -7.09
N GLU A 7 0.65 -4.30 -7.83
CA GLU A 7 0.16 -4.30 -9.20
C GLU A 7 -0.72 -5.51 -9.43
N ARG A 8 -1.63 -5.35 -10.37
CA ARG A 8 -2.50 -6.42 -10.83
C ARG A 8 -2.46 -6.42 -12.35
N HIS A 9 -2.17 -7.58 -12.93
CA HIS A 9 -2.10 -7.73 -14.37
C HIS A 9 -3.00 -8.85 -14.82
N ASP A 10 -3.75 -8.59 -15.87
CA ASP A 10 -4.62 -9.58 -16.49
C ASP A 10 -4.52 -9.38 -18.00
N ASP A 11 -3.73 -10.21 -18.64
CA ASP A 11 -3.47 -10.06 -20.08
C ASP A 11 -4.71 -10.34 -20.90
N LYS A 12 -5.60 -11.18 -20.43
CA LYS A 12 -6.84 -11.46 -21.13
C LYS A 12 -7.69 -10.23 -21.31
N ASP A 13 -7.77 -9.43 -20.24
CA ASP A 13 -8.59 -8.23 -20.26
C ASP A 13 -7.75 -6.99 -20.50
N ASN A 14 -6.48 -7.16 -20.83
CA ASN A 14 -5.57 -6.05 -21.03
C ASN A 14 -5.59 -5.11 -19.84
N MET A 15 -5.59 -5.68 -18.65
CA MET A 15 -5.69 -4.93 -17.42
C MET A 15 -4.33 -4.86 -16.75
N HIS A 16 -3.87 -3.65 -16.50
CA HIS A 16 -2.61 -3.40 -15.81
C HIS A 16 -2.83 -2.25 -14.85
N ARG A 17 -3.04 -2.58 -13.59
CA ARG A 17 -3.41 -1.61 -12.58
C ARG A 17 -2.43 -1.61 -11.44
N PHE A 18 -2.30 -0.45 -10.79
CA PHE A 18 -1.49 -0.34 -9.59
C PHE A 18 -2.33 0.18 -8.43
N TYR A 19 -1.85 -0.08 -7.25
CA TYR A 19 -2.41 0.45 -6.01
C TYR A 19 -1.26 0.63 -5.04
N GLN A 20 -1.11 1.83 -4.51
CA GLN A 20 -0.04 2.06 -3.54
C GLN A 20 -0.56 2.86 -2.35
N MET A 21 0.11 2.68 -1.25
CA MET A 21 -0.27 3.31 0.00
C MET A 21 0.96 3.81 0.72
N PHE A 22 0.80 4.94 1.39
CA PHE A 22 1.82 5.52 2.24
C PHE A 22 1.21 5.84 3.59
N VAL A 23 1.94 5.58 4.66
CA VAL A 23 1.57 6.03 5.99
C VAL A 23 2.55 7.13 6.37
N THR A 24 2.05 8.32 6.62
CA THR A 24 2.89 9.47 6.92
C THR A 24 2.38 10.22 8.14
N PRO A 25 3.28 10.85 8.89
CA PRO A 25 2.86 11.66 10.03
C PRO A 25 2.21 12.95 9.57
N GLY A 26 1.26 13.43 10.36
CA GLY A 26 0.67 14.73 10.15
C GLY A 26 1.34 15.77 11.02
N LEU A 27 0.75 16.96 11.04
CA LEU A 27 1.32 18.10 11.77
C LEU A 27 0.90 18.14 13.23
N PHE A 28 -0.17 17.45 13.57
CA PHE A 28 -0.76 17.56 14.90
C PHE A 28 -0.85 16.22 15.59
N ASP A 29 0.22 15.46 15.52
CA ASP A 29 0.28 14.11 16.13
C ASP A 29 -0.73 13.14 15.57
N ASP A 30 -1.25 13.45 14.41
CA ASP A 30 -2.11 12.52 13.68
C ASP A 30 -1.32 11.83 12.58
N TRP A 31 -1.95 10.90 11.90
CA TRP A 31 -1.33 10.13 10.83
C TRP A 31 -2.27 10.05 9.65
N SER A 32 -1.70 9.95 8.48
CA SER A 32 -2.50 9.80 7.29
C SER A 32 -2.11 8.55 6.54
N LEU A 33 -3.12 7.97 5.90
CA LEU A 33 -2.94 6.89 4.95
C LEU A 33 -3.27 7.48 3.58
N ILE A 34 -2.27 7.61 2.75
CA ILE A 34 -2.43 8.14 1.41
C ILE A 34 -2.53 6.95 0.47
N LYS A 35 -3.59 6.92 -0.33
CA LYS A 35 -3.85 5.84 -1.27
C LYS A 35 -3.83 6.40 -2.67
N GLU A 36 -3.22 5.67 -3.58
CA GLU A 36 -3.23 6.04 -4.99
C GLU A 36 -3.40 4.79 -5.81
N TRP A 37 -4.28 4.84 -6.80
CA TRP A 37 -4.51 3.69 -7.66
C TRP A 37 -4.85 4.15 -9.06
N GLY A 38 -4.65 3.26 -10.03
CA GLY A 38 -4.95 3.58 -11.41
C GLY A 38 -4.33 2.58 -12.35
N ARG A 39 -4.16 3.03 -13.58
CA ARG A 39 -3.54 2.22 -14.60
C ARG A 39 -2.02 2.39 -14.53
N VAL A 40 -1.30 1.28 -14.68
CA VAL A 40 0.17 1.34 -14.66
C VAL A 40 0.64 2.28 -15.76
N GLY A 41 1.53 3.19 -15.40
CA GLY A 41 2.09 4.14 -16.34
C GLY A 41 1.29 5.43 -16.48
N SER A 42 0.18 5.56 -15.76
CA SER A 42 -0.65 6.76 -15.82
C SER A 42 -0.80 7.34 -14.42
N PRO A 43 -1.12 8.63 -14.33
CA PRO A 43 -1.46 9.21 -13.04
C PRO A 43 -2.66 8.51 -12.45
N GLY A 44 -2.67 8.37 -11.14
CA GLY A 44 -3.75 7.68 -10.47
C GLY A 44 -4.66 8.62 -9.72
N THR A 45 -5.68 8.02 -9.12
CA THR A 45 -6.55 8.73 -8.20
C THR A 45 -5.93 8.66 -6.82
N VAL A 46 -5.89 9.80 -6.14
CA VAL A 46 -5.27 9.90 -4.82
C VAL A 46 -6.33 10.21 -3.78
N ARG A 47 -6.28 9.48 -2.68
CA ARG A 47 -7.13 9.75 -1.53
C ARG A 47 -6.31 9.71 -0.26
N LYS A 48 -6.66 10.58 0.67
CA LYS A 48 -5.99 10.66 1.95
C LYS A 48 -7.00 10.46 3.05
N GLU A 49 -6.63 9.66 4.02
CA GLU A 49 -7.49 9.35 5.16
C GLU A 49 -6.70 9.62 6.44
N TRP A 50 -7.32 10.25 7.43
CA TRP A 50 -6.65 10.67 8.65
C TRP A 50 -6.99 9.74 9.81
N PHE A 51 -6.01 9.52 10.66
CA PHE A 51 -6.15 8.67 11.84
C PHE A 51 -5.46 9.34 13.02
N ASP A 52 -5.96 9.06 14.21
CA ASP A 52 -5.38 9.64 15.42
C ASP A 52 -4.07 8.98 15.81
N THR A 53 -3.87 7.73 15.45
CA THR A 53 -2.67 7.02 15.82
C THR A 53 -2.07 6.31 14.64
N LEU A 54 -0.76 6.05 14.73
CA LEU A 54 -0.05 5.28 13.73
C LEU A 54 -0.62 3.88 13.61
N GLU A 55 -0.97 3.28 14.73
CA GLU A 55 -1.52 1.92 14.75
C GLU A 55 -2.82 1.84 13.95
N GLU A 56 -3.65 2.85 14.09
CA GLU A 56 -4.90 2.87 13.33
C GLU A 56 -4.65 2.99 11.84
N ALA A 57 -3.72 3.85 11.46
CA ALA A 57 -3.37 4.01 10.05
C ALA A 57 -2.81 2.71 9.47
N ILE A 58 -1.94 2.04 10.22
CA ILE A 58 -1.35 0.78 9.79
C ILE A 58 -2.42 -0.30 9.67
N ALA A 59 -3.31 -0.38 10.64
CA ALA A 59 -4.39 -1.37 10.60
C ALA A 59 -5.27 -1.17 9.37
N ALA A 60 -5.59 0.08 9.06
CA ALA A 60 -6.38 0.38 7.88
C ALA A 60 -5.64 -0.01 6.60
N GLY A 61 -4.35 0.27 6.53
CA GLY A 61 -3.53 -0.12 5.39
C GLY A 61 -3.46 -1.62 5.22
N ASN A 62 -3.26 -2.33 6.31
CA ASN A 62 -3.19 -3.79 6.26
C ASN A 62 -4.50 -4.40 5.78
N LYS A 63 -5.61 -3.84 6.24
CA LYS A 63 -6.92 -4.34 5.83
C LYS A 63 -7.16 -4.13 4.34
N LEU A 64 -6.82 -2.95 3.85
CA LEU A 64 -6.94 -2.68 2.43
C LEU A 64 -6.05 -3.59 1.61
N CYS A 65 -4.86 -3.80 2.09
CA CYS A 65 -3.90 -4.64 1.42
C CYS A 65 -4.39 -6.07 1.29
N ALA A 66 -4.92 -6.62 2.38
CA ALA A 66 -5.46 -7.96 2.35
C ALA A 66 -6.61 -8.07 1.35
N GLY A 67 -7.48 -7.05 1.32
CA GLY A 67 -8.57 -7.04 0.36
C GLY A 67 -8.09 -6.97 -1.08
N LYS A 68 -7.06 -6.17 -1.32
CA LYS A 68 -6.53 -6.06 -2.69
C LYS A 68 -5.83 -7.34 -3.12
N CYS A 69 -5.13 -8.00 -2.21
CA CYS A 69 -4.50 -9.27 -2.53
C CYS A 69 -5.52 -10.32 -2.93
N LYS A 70 -6.67 -10.32 -2.28
CA LYS A 70 -7.74 -11.23 -2.65
C LYS A 70 -8.25 -10.97 -4.05
N LYS A 71 -8.13 -9.74 -4.52
CA LYS A 71 -8.57 -9.37 -5.87
C LYS A 71 -7.48 -9.57 -6.91
N GLY A 72 -6.34 -10.09 -6.53
CA GLY A 72 -5.27 -10.38 -7.48
C GLY A 72 -4.12 -9.40 -7.52
N TYR A 73 -4.14 -8.38 -6.69
CA TYR A 73 -3.01 -7.48 -6.59
C TYR A 73 -1.85 -8.18 -5.89
N ARG A 74 -0.65 -7.87 -6.33
CA ARG A 74 0.55 -8.44 -5.75
C ARG A 74 1.49 -7.34 -5.32
N PRO A 75 1.98 -7.39 -4.09
CA PRO A 75 2.91 -6.38 -3.60
C PRO A 75 4.22 -6.41 -4.36
N LEU A 76 4.70 -5.23 -4.68
CA LEU A 76 6.01 -5.04 -5.27
C LEU A 76 6.67 -3.89 -4.54
N ARG A 77 7.94 -4.02 -4.25
CA ARG A 77 8.71 -2.95 -3.65
C ARG A 77 9.91 -2.66 -4.51
N ALA A 78 10.48 -1.49 -4.30
CA ALA A 78 11.68 -1.15 -5.04
C ALA A 78 12.75 -2.23 -4.88
N ASP A 79 12.83 -2.81 -3.71
CA ASP A 79 13.79 -3.86 -3.44
C ASP A 79 13.22 -5.25 -3.63
N ASP A 80 12.03 -5.35 -4.14
CA ASP A 80 11.45 -6.65 -4.51
C ASP A 80 12.17 -7.25 -5.70
N LEU A 81 12.96 -6.46 -6.31
CA LEU A 81 13.87 -7.01 -7.28
C LEU A 81 14.82 -7.97 -6.64
N ARG A 82 14.88 -7.96 -5.34
CA ARG A 82 15.66 -8.91 -4.56
C ARG A 82 14.75 -10.00 -4.05
N PRO A 83 15.24 -11.21 -4.05
CA PRO A 83 14.39 -12.35 -3.72
C PRO A 83 14.02 -12.45 -2.25
N ALA A 84 14.72 -11.81 -1.39
CA ALA A 84 14.50 -11.99 0.02
C ALA A 84 13.23 -11.38 0.52
N THR A 85 12.45 -10.90 -0.32
CA THR A 85 11.33 -10.14 0.07
C THR A 85 10.25 -10.96 0.66
N THR A 86 9.84 -10.57 1.80
CA THR A 86 8.64 -11.11 2.36
C THR A 86 7.47 -10.31 1.83
N MET A 87 6.40 -11.01 1.57
CA MET A 87 5.19 -10.37 1.12
C MET A 87 4.24 -10.15 2.26
N ASP A 88 4.73 -10.18 3.45
CA ASP A 88 3.93 -9.99 4.63
C ASP A 88 3.74 -8.50 4.89
N PHE A 89 2.52 -8.04 4.79
CA PHE A 89 2.21 -6.66 5.03
C PHE A 89 2.49 -6.22 6.44
N THR A 90 2.38 -7.13 7.35
CA THR A 90 2.69 -6.83 8.73
C THR A 90 4.12 -6.37 8.86
N VAL A 91 5.01 -6.94 8.06
CA VAL A 91 6.39 -6.50 8.06
C VAL A 91 6.50 -5.07 7.51
N ILE A 92 5.69 -4.75 6.51
CA ILE A 92 5.78 -3.45 5.87
C ILE A 92 5.08 -2.37 6.68
N PHE A 93 3.88 -2.65 7.13
CA PHE A 93 3.06 -1.65 7.82
C PHE A 93 3.00 -1.85 9.32
N GLY A 94 3.11 -3.08 9.77
CA GLY A 94 2.98 -3.37 11.19
C GLY A 94 4.27 -3.29 11.95
N GLU A 95 5.38 -3.21 11.27
CA GLU A 95 6.66 -3.12 11.92
C GLU A 95 6.93 -1.69 12.30
N VAL A 96 6.16 -1.24 13.20
CA VAL A 96 6.30 0.10 13.70
C VAL A 96 7.40 0.06 14.70
N PRO A 97 8.31 1.00 14.63
CA PRO A 97 9.28 1.13 15.68
C PRO A 97 8.53 1.30 16.98
N ALA A 98 8.73 0.41 17.84
CA ALA A 98 8.05 0.45 19.10
C ALA A 98 8.46 1.66 19.91
#